data_f68f31ab6f1abc4621ba41ea9d82ac94
#
_entry.id   f68f31ab6f1abc4621ba41ea9d82ac94
#
_cell.length_a   1.000
_cell.length_b   1.000
_cell.length_c   1.000
_cell.angle_alpha   90.00
_cell.angle_beta   90.00
_cell.angle_gamma   90.00
#
_symmetry.space_group_name_H-M   'P 1'
#
loop_
_entity.id
_entity.type
_entity.pdbx_description
1 polymer ?
#
loop_
_entity_poly.entity_id
_entity_poly.type
_entity_poly.pdbx_seq_one_letter_code
_entity_poly.pdbx_strand_id
1 'polypeptide(L)'
;MAKGLAIGLNKGHIVNKIEVPSWVALKPKRKRVTVVRRVIAEICGRSPFEKKIIEVLKQTKQTNSQKKAYKLAKKSLGTHKRAMKKRSELQDFIAKHK
;
A
#
# COMPACT_ATOMS: atom_id res chain seq x y z
N MET A 1 -12.62 26.54 20.08
CA MET A 1 -11.27 26.71 19.51
C MET A 1 -11.28 27.71 18.37
N ALA A 2 -10.32 28.63 18.37
CA ALA A 2 -10.18 29.58 17.28
C ALA A 2 -9.78 28.86 15.98
N LYS A 3 -10.47 29.17 14.90
CA LYS A 3 -10.18 28.67 13.56
C LYS A 3 -9.57 29.77 12.70
N GLY A 4 -8.87 29.39 11.64
CA GLY A 4 -8.26 30.36 10.73
C GLY A 4 -6.93 30.92 11.20
N LEU A 5 -6.22 30.16 12.04
CA LEU A 5 -4.90 30.53 12.54
C LEU A 5 -3.82 30.35 11.47
N ALA A 6 -2.71 31.08 11.61
CA ALA A 6 -1.58 30.96 10.67
C ALA A 6 -0.84 29.64 10.83
N ILE A 7 -0.77 29.09 12.04
CA ILE A 7 0.01 27.90 12.37
C ILE A 7 -0.82 26.97 13.27
N GLY A 8 -0.62 25.67 13.16
CA GLY A 8 -1.24 24.65 14.00
C GLY A 8 -2.33 23.85 13.28
N LEU A 9 -3.09 23.07 14.07
CA LEU A 9 -4.12 22.19 13.53
C LEU A 9 -5.33 22.96 12.95
N ASN A 10 -5.57 24.16 13.43
CA ASN A 10 -6.68 25.01 12.97
C ASN A 10 -6.24 26.10 11.98
N LYS A 11 -5.12 25.86 11.30
CA LYS A 11 -4.59 26.79 10.30
C LYS A 11 -5.45 26.83 9.05
N GLY A 12 -5.36 27.93 8.32
CA GLY A 12 -6.00 28.11 7.03
C GLY A 12 -7.31 28.90 7.11
N HIS A 13 -7.99 29.00 5.97
CA HIS A 13 -9.25 29.70 5.87
C HIS A 13 -10.36 28.98 6.64
N ILE A 14 -11.26 29.74 7.25
CA ILE A 14 -12.41 29.18 7.97
C ILE A 14 -13.37 28.55 6.95
N VAL A 15 -13.57 27.25 7.07
CA VAL A 15 -14.43 26.49 6.16
C VAL A 15 -15.51 25.76 6.97
N ASN A 16 -16.76 25.90 6.54
CA ASN A 16 -17.86 25.12 7.09
C ASN A 16 -17.96 23.81 6.33
N LYS A 17 -17.62 22.71 7.02
CA LYS A 17 -17.73 21.37 6.41
C LYS A 17 -19.19 20.97 6.30
N ILE A 18 -19.59 20.56 5.11
CA ILE A 18 -20.91 20.01 4.87
C ILE A 18 -20.90 18.54 5.34
N GLU A 19 -21.87 18.20 6.17
CA GLU A 19 -22.04 16.81 6.60
C GLU A 19 -22.47 15.97 5.40
N VAL A 20 -21.67 14.95 5.11
CA VAL A 20 -21.94 14.03 3.99
C VAL A 20 -22.50 12.74 4.58
N PRO A 21 -23.57 12.17 3.99
CA PRO A 21 -24.09 10.88 4.45
C PRO A 21 -22.99 9.80 4.48
N SER A 22 -23.03 8.95 5.48
CA SER A 22 -22.01 7.91 5.67
C SER A 22 -21.82 6.99 4.46
N TRP A 23 -22.89 6.77 3.70
CA TRP A 23 -22.80 5.93 2.49
C TRP A 23 -22.00 6.59 1.35
N VAL A 24 -21.87 7.92 1.36
CA VAL A 24 -21.01 8.65 0.40
C VAL A 24 -19.58 8.70 0.88
N ALA A 25 -19.37 8.90 2.18
CA ALA A 25 -18.03 9.02 2.77
C ALA A 25 -17.28 7.68 2.78
N LEU A 26 -17.99 6.58 2.96
CA LEU A 26 -17.43 5.24 3.04
C LEU A 26 -17.89 4.40 1.84
N LYS A 27 -17.32 4.65 0.67
CA LYS A 27 -17.57 3.76 -0.46
C LYS A 27 -16.76 2.48 -0.28
N PRO A 28 -17.39 1.33 0.07
CA PRO A 28 -16.66 0.07 0.12
C PRO A 28 -16.17 -0.27 -1.29
N LYS A 29 -15.03 -0.96 -1.36
CA LYS A 29 -14.55 -1.49 -2.63
C LYS A 29 -15.65 -2.35 -3.24
N ARG A 30 -16.03 -2.06 -4.48
CA ARG A 30 -17.07 -2.81 -5.17
C ARG A 30 -16.64 -4.27 -5.28
N LYS A 31 -17.55 -5.19 -4.93
CA LYS A 31 -17.29 -6.64 -5.02
C LYS A 31 -16.83 -7.05 -6.42
N ARG A 32 -17.43 -6.46 -7.45
CA ARG A 32 -17.05 -6.69 -8.85
C ARG A 32 -15.57 -6.39 -9.11
N VAL A 33 -15.10 -5.23 -8.67
CA VAL A 33 -13.70 -4.81 -8.88
C VAL A 33 -12.74 -5.74 -8.15
N THR A 34 -13.09 -6.19 -6.95
CA THR A 34 -12.28 -7.14 -6.19
C THR A 34 -12.13 -8.47 -6.94
N VAL A 35 -13.22 -9.00 -7.51
CA VAL A 35 -13.19 -10.23 -8.29
C VAL A 35 -12.36 -10.06 -9.56
N VAL A 36 -12.55 -8.95 -10.28
CA VAL A 36 -11.80 -8.64 -11.50
C VAL A 36 -10.29 -8.60 -11.23
N ARG A 37 -9.88 -7.92 -10.16
CA ARG A 37 -8.47 -7.83 -9.77
C ARG A 37 -7.88 -9.18 -9.39
N ARG A 38 -8.66 -10.02 -8.73
CA ARG A 38 -8.25 -11.38 -8.37
C ARG A 38 -8.01 -12.23 -9.61
N VAL A 39 -8.93 -12.19 -10.58
CA VAL A 39 -8.79 -12.93 -11.85
C VAL A 39 -7.55 -12.45 -12.62
N ILE A 40 -7.34 -11.16 -12.71
CA ILE A 40 -6.17 -10.60 -13.37
C ILE A 40 -4.87 -11.07 -12.70
N ALA A 41 -4.83 -11.07 -11.38
CA ALA A 41 -3.67 -11.51 -10.61
C ALA A 41 -3.36 -13.01 -10.83
N GLU A 42 -4.39 -13.84 -10.94
CA GLU A 42 -4.22 -15.27 -11.19
C GLU A 42 -3.68 -15.56 -12.60
N ILE A 43 -4.17 -14.87 -13.60
CA ILE A 43 -3.75 -15.06 -14.99
C ILE A 43 -2.38 -14.47 -15.27
N CYS A 44 -2.13 -13.23 -14.84
CA CYS A 44 -0.88 -12.52 -15.12
C CYS A 44 0.27 -12.94 -14.19
N GLY A 45 -0.06 -13.41 -12.99
CA GLY A 45 0.95 -13.73 -11.98
C GLY A 45 1.65 -12.49 -11.45
N ARG A 46 2.88 -12.67 -10.98
CA ARG A 46 3.68 -11.58 -10.42
C ARG A 46 4.58 -10.95 -11.48
N SER A 47 4.77 -9.65 -11.38
CA SER A 47 5.67 -8.91 -12.28
C SER A 47 7.14 -9.30 -12.04
N PRO A 48 8.06 -9.01 -12.99
CA PRO A 48 9.48 -9.38 -12.83
C PRO A 48 10.13 -8.82 -11.56
N PHE A 49 9.87 -7.56 -11.20
CA PHE A 49 10.46 -6.98 -9.99
C PHE A 49 9.90 -7.63 -8.72
N GLU A 50 8.63 -8.01 -8.72
CA GLU A 50 8.02 -8.72 -7.60
C GLU A 50 8.63 -10.11 -7.42
N LYS A 51 8.90 -10.80 -8.51
CA LYS A 51 9.59 -12.10 -8.48
C LYS A 51 10.99 -11.99 -7.87
N LYS A 52 11.74 -10.96 -8.22
CA LYS A 52 13.06 -10.69 -7.62
C LYS A 52 12.97 -10.44 -6.13
N ILE A 53 11.99 -9.65 -5.69
CA ILE A 53 11.78 -9.38 -4.27
C ILE A 53 11.43 -10.67 -3.52
N ILE A 54 10.57 -11.50 -4.10
CA ILE A 54 10.20 -12.81 -3.51
C ILE A 54 11.43 -13.71 -3.36
N GLU A 55 12.28 -13.78 -4.37
CA GLU A 55 13.53 -14.55 -4.30
C GLU A 55 14.43 -14.06 -3.16
N VAL A 56 14.62 -12.75 -3.05
CA VAL A 56 15.44 -12.15 -1.99
C VAL A 56 14.86 -12.47 -0.61
N LEU A 57 13.55 -12.39 -0.45
CA LEU A 57 12.89 -12.72 0.81
C LEU A 57 13.02 -14.20 1.19
N LYS A 58 13.10 -15.08 0.23
CA LYS A 58 13.25 -16.53 0.47
C LYS A 58 14.69 -16.96 0.75
N GLN A 59 15.67 -16.31 0.13
CA GLN A 59 17.06 -16.78 0.11
C GLN A 59 17.90 -16.42 1.33
N THR A 60 17.58 -15.36 2.04
CA THR A 60 18.46 -14.79 3.07
C THR A 60 17.86 -14.83 4.46
N LYS A 61 18.72 -14.73 5.47
CA LYS A 61 18.30 -14.59 6.87
C LYS A 61 17.39 -13.39 7.02
N GLN A 62 16.39 -13.54 7.85
CA GLN A 62 15.20 -12.69 7.95
C GLN A 62 15.46 -11.18 8.00
N THR A 63 16.52 -10.73 8.70
CA THR A 63 16.85 -9.30 8.83
C THR A 63 17.44 -8.71 7.56
N ASN A 64 18.41 -9.38 6.95
CA ASN A 64 19.07 -8.89 5.74
C ASN A 64 18.15 -8.97 4.50
N SER A 65 17.31 -9.99 4.42
CA SER A 65 16.39 -10.15 3.31
C SER A 65 15.35 -9.02 3.27
N GLN A 66 14.85 -8.60 4.42
CA GLN A 66 13.89 -7.51 4.51
C GLN A 66 14.48 -6.17 4.06
N LYS A 67 15.71 -5.87 4.45
CA LYS A 67 16.41 -4.66 4.01
C LYS A 67 16.67 -4.65 2.51
N LYS A 68 17.15 -5.76 1.96
CA LYS A 68 17.39 -5.90 0.52
C LYS A 68 16.11 -5.78 -0.28
N ALA A 69 15.05 -6.45 0.16
CA ALA A 69 13.74 -6.38 -0.47
C ALA A 69 13.19 -4.95 -0.44
N TYR A 70 13.33 -4.25 0.67
CA TYR A 70 12.94 -2.86 0.79
C TYR A 70 13.70 -1.96 -0.19
N LYS A 71 15.01 -2.12 -0.29
CA LYS A 71 15.84 -1.33 -1.21
C LYS A 71 15.45 -1.55 -2.67
N LEU A 72 15.22 -2.80 -3.06
CA LEU A 72 14.76 -3.15 -4.40
C LEU A 72 13.39 -2.54 -4.69
N ALA A 73 12.47 -2.66 -3.76
CA ALA A 73 11.12 -2.12 -3.90
C ALA A 73 11.16 -0.58 -4.00
N LYS A 74 11.95 0.08 -3.17
CA LYS A 74 12.09 1.53 -3.21
C LYS A 74 12.69 2.00 -4.54
N LYS A 75 13.69 1.31 -5.04
CA LYS A 75 14.29 1.64 -6.33
C LYS A 75 13.28 1.50 -7.47
N SER A 76 12.46 0.47 -7.45
CA SER A 76 11.48 0.21 -8.50
C SER A 76 10.24 1.09 -8.40
N LEU A 77 9.75 1.37 -7.18
CA LEU A 77 8.51 2.10 -6.95
C LEU A 77 8.71 3.59 -6.66
N GLY A 78 9.90 3.98 -6.19
CA GLY A 78 10.27 5.37 -6.01
C GLY A 78 10.02 5.96 -4.62
N THR A 79 9.03 5.48 -3.85
CA THR A 79 8.69 6.05 -2.54
C THR A 79 8.80 5.04 -1.41
N HIS A 80 9.12 5.56 -0.20
CA HIS A 80 9.22 4.74 1.02
C HIS A 80 7.91 4.02 1.35
N LYS A 81 6.78 4.73 1.31
CA LYS A 81 5.46 4.15 1.64
C LYS A 81 5.08 3.00 0.71
N ARG A 82 5.28 3.20 -0.59
CA ARG A 82 5.00 2.15 -1.59
C ARG A 82 5.91 0.94 -1.42
N ALA A 83 7.19 1.18 -1.11
CA ALA A 83 8.15 0.11 -0.86
C ALA A 83 7.75 -0.72 0.37
N MET A 84 7.38 -0.09 1.46
CA MET A 84 6.94 -0.78 2.68
C MET A 84 5.67 -1.59 2.44
N LYS A 85 4.71 -1.00 1.76
CA LYS A 85 3.45 -1.67 1.42
C LYS A 85 3.69 -2.90 0.56
N LYS A 86 4.52 -2.77 -0.47
CA LYS A 86 4.84 -3.88 -1.37
C LYS A 86 5.60 -5.00 -0.65
N ARG A 87 6.54 -4.66 0.20
CA ARG A 87 7.27 -5.65 0.99
C ARG A 87 6.31 -6.47 1.88
N SER A 88 5.42 -5.78 2.60
CA SER A 88 4.44 -6.45 3.47
C SER A 88 3.50 -7.36 2.66
N GLU A 89 3.02 -6.88 1.52
CA GLU A 89 2.16 -7.65 0.63
C GLU A 89 2.83 -8.94 0.16
N LEU A 90 4.08 -8.86 -0.25
CA LEU A 90 4.82 -10.02 -0.74
C LEU A 90 5.20 -10.99 0.38
N GLN A 91 5.45 -10.51 1.59
CA GLN A 91 5.65 -11.36 2.75
C GLN A 91 4.39 -12.17 3.08
N ASP A 92 3.23 -11.53 3.05
CA ASP A 92 1.95 -12.20 3.25
C ASP A 92 1.68 -13.24 2.16
N PHE A 93 2.02 -12.90 0.91
CA PHE A 93 1.92 -13.83 -0.21
C PHE A 93 2.77 -15.09 0.01
N ILE A 94 4.02 -14.93 0.42
CA ILE A 94 4.93 -16.05 0.71
C ILE A 94 4.37 -16.90 1.87
N ALA A 95 3.85 -16.27 2.92
CA ALA A 95 3.28 -16.97 4.06
C ALA A 95 2.07 -17.83 3.67
N LYS A 96 1.23 -17.34 2.77
CA LYS A 96 0.05 -18.06 2.28
C LYS A 96 0.38 -19.24 1.36
N HIS A 97 1.48 -19.15 0.63
CA HIS A 97 1.86 -20.14 -0.38
C HIS A 97 3.02 -21.05 0.07
N LYS A 98 3.24 -21.12 1.36
CA LYS A 98 4.20 -22.08 1.92
C LYS A 98 3.67 -23.51 1.86
#